data_e7bac745a4cf023885f9786ca1bb7d2f
#
_entry.id   e7bac745a4cf023885f9786ca1bb7d2f
#
_cell.length_a   1.000
_cell.length_b   1.000
_cell.length_c   1.000
_cell.angle_alpha   90.00
_cell.angle_beta   90.00
_cell.angle_gamma   90.00
#
_symmetry.space_group_name_H-M   'P 1'
#
loop_
_entity.id
_entity.type
_entity.pdbx_description
1 polymer ?
#
loop_
_entity_poly.entity_id
_entity_poly.type
_entity_poly.pdbx_seq_one_letter_code
_entity_poly.pdbx_strand_id
1 'polypeptide(L)'
;LRQNMTLRLSEARPDPPEAVTEGVWLSCIACDATFAPFETVRYTCDDCDGLLEVRYADLPTFEEFEGRKPGVWRYADALPFDEGVSIDEGNTPLYEVPSIETETGVADLRVKHEGMNPTGSFKDRGMTVGVRVAEKLGVDRLACASTGNTSAALACYGARANTETLVLLPAG
;
A
#
# COMPACT_ATOMS: atom_id res chain seq x y z
N LEU A 1 -22.93 11.01 -20.19
CA LEU A 1 -23.34 11.16 -18.78
C LEU A 1 -22.07 11.12 -17.93
N ARG A 2 -21.43 12.30 -17.74
CA ARG A 2 -20.39 12.48 -16.73
C ARG A 2 -21.12 12.61 -15.39
N GLN A 3 -21.33 11.50 -14.69
CA GLN A 3 -21.58 11.57 -13.27
C GLN A 3 -20.25 11.77 -12.58
N ASN A 4 -20.05 12.97 -12.04
CA ASN A 4 -18.99 13.28 -11.10
C ASN A 4 -19.03 12.25 -9.95
N MET A 5 -18.12 11.29 -9.98
CA MET A 5 -17.77 10.51 -8.81
C MET A 5 -16.88 11.41 -7.94
N THR A 6 -17.51 12.42 -7.34
CA THR A 6 -16.90 13.16 -6.25
C THR A 6 -16.83 12.20 -5.09
N LEU A 7 -15.67 11.59 -4.89
CA LEU A 7 -15.35 10.95 -3.61
C LEU A 7 -15.69 11.98 -2.53
N ARG A 8 -16.65 11.64 -1.67
CA ARG A 8 -16.98 12.47 -0.51
C ARG A 8 -15.81 12.41 0.47
N LEU A 9 -14.81 13.24 0.24
CA LEU A 9 -13.70 13.50 1.17
C LEU A 9 -14.09 14.50 2.27
N SER A 10 -15.39 14.72 2.52
CA SER A 10 -15.90 15.77 3.41
C SER A 10 -16.68 15.26 4.62
N GLU A 11 -16.41 14.06 5.09
CA GLU A 11 -16.76 13.74 6.48
C GLU A 11 -15.63 14.25 7.37
N ALA A 12 -15.98 14.92 8.47
CA ALA A 12 -15.02 15.50 9.39
C ALA A 12 -13.97 14.44 9.75
N ARG A 13 -12.73 14.67 9.33
CA ARG A 13 -11.64 13.75 9.64
C ARG A 13 -11.40 13.82 11.13
N PRO A 14 -11.30 12.70 11.85
CA PRO A 14 -10.90 12.74 13.24
C PRO A 14 -9.54 13.46 13.35
N ASP A 15 -9.42 14.37 14.31
CA ASP A 15 -8.20 15.10 14.54
C ASP A 15 -7.04 14.13 14.84
N PRO A 16 -5.81 14.46 14.42
CA PRO A 16 -4.65 13.67 14.76
C PRO A 16 -4.50 13.60 16.29
N PRO A 17 -4.08 12.45 16.85
CA PRO A 17 -3.77 12.36 18.27
C PRO A 17 -2.64 13.33 18.64
N GLU A 18 -2.60 13.86 19.87
CA GLU A 18 -1.59 14.81 20.35
C GLU A 18 -0.14 14.34 20.14
N ALA A 19 0.09 13.03 20.05
CA ALA A 19 1.40 12.41 19.86
C ALA A 19 1.88 12.35 18.40
N VAL A 20 1.09 12.83 17.41
CA VAL A 20 1.48 12.76 16.00
C VAL A 20 2.39 13.93 15.63
N THR A 21 3.68 13.64 15.55
CA THR A 21 4.71 14.62 15.18
C THR A 21 5.00 14.70 13.67
N GLU A 22 4.57 13.70 12.88
CA GLU A 22 4.96 13.55 11.46
C GLU A 22 3.77 13.67 10.49
N GLY A 23 2.62 14.13 10.94
CA GLY A 23 1.44 14.32 10.07
C GLY A 23 0.80 13.01 9.56
N VAL A 24 1.17 11.86 10.12
CA VAL A 24 0.61 10.53 9.78
C VAL A 24 0.10 9.86 11.05
N TRP A 25 -1.11 9.27 11.01
CA TRP A 25 -1.68 8.50 12.13
C TRP A 25 -2.52 7.33 11.64
N LEU A 26 -2.87 6.42 12.55
CA LEU A 26 -3.87 5.38 12.30
C LEU A 26 -5.23 5.84 12.81
N SER A 27 -6.28 5.57 12.06
CA SER A 27 -7.67 5.83 12.44
C SER A 27 -8.52 4.57 12.28
N CYS A 28 -9.36 4.28 13.26
CA CYS A 28 -10.32 3.19 13.15
C CYS A 28 -11.50 3.59 12.28
N ILE A 29 -11.83 2.77 11.27
CA ILE A 29 -12.96 3.02 10.37
C ILE A 29 -14.34 2.80 11.03
N ALA A 30 -14.39 2.21 12.24
CA ALA A 30 -15.62 1.85 12.92
C ALA A 30 -15.96 2.76 14.11
N CYS A 31 -14.96 3.29 14.84
CA CYS A 31 -15.17 4.09 16.03
C CYS A 31 -14.37 5.39 16.08
N ASP A 32 -13.66 5.73 14.99
CA ASP A 32 -12.83 6.93 14.84
C ASP A 32 -11.69 7.08 15.88
N ALA A 33 -11.41 6.05 16.67
CA ALA A 33 -10.26 6.04 17.57
C ALA A 33 -8.97 6.23 16.78
N THR A 34 -8.05 7.04 17.30
CA THR A 34 -6.78 7.38 16.63
C THR A 34 -5.58 6.89 17.42
N PHE A 35 -4.53 6.50 16.71
CA PHE A 35 -3.31 5.92 17.31
C PHE A 35 -2.07 6.46 16.60
N ALA A 36 -0.98 6.61 17.35
CA ALA A 36 0.32 6.86 16.75
C ALA A 36 0.75 5.66 15.87
N PRO A 37 1.26 5.89 14.67
CA PRO A 37 1.67 4.82 13.77
C PRO A 37 3.02 4.24 14.21
N PHE A 38 3.23 2.96 13.98
CA PHE A 38 4.54 2.29 14.06
C PHE A 38 5.24 2.32 15.43
N GLU A 39 4.52 2.56 16.52
CA GLU A 39 5.06 2.39 17.88
C GLU A 39 5.00 0.93 18.33
N THR A 40 4.01 0.21 17.90
CA THR A 40 3.79 -1.21 18.17
C THR A 40 3.13 -1.89 16.98
N VAL A 41 3.23 -3.21 16.91
CA VAL A 41 2.46 -4.00 15.93
C VAL A 41 0.98 -3.94 16.29
N ARG A 42 0.18 -3.34 15.40
CA ARG A 42 -1.26 -3.16 15.59
C ARG A 42 -1.99 -3.65 14.35
N TYR A 43 -2.83 -4.66 14.50
CA TYR A 43 -3.61 -5.25 13.40
C TYR A 43 -5.04 -4.71 13.33
N THR A 44 -5.61 -4.39 14.49
CA THR A 44 -6.99 -3.90 14.65
C THR A 44 -7.01 -2.78 15.69
N CYS A 45 -8.14 -2.13 15.81
CA CYS A 45 -8.41 -1.11 16.82
C CYS A 45 -8.44 -1.73 18.23
N ASP A 46 -7.75 -1.12 19.18
CA ASP A 46 -7.71 -1.59 20.57
C ASP A 46 -9.07 -1.42 21.28
N ASP A 47 -9.92 -0.49 20.82
CA ASP A 47 -11.19 -0.17 21.47
C ASP A 47 -12.36 -1.02 20.96
N CYS A 48 -12.34 -1.45 19.66
CA CYS A 48 -13.49 -2.12 19.06
C CYS A 48 -13.15 -3.25 18.06
N ASP A 49 -11.87 -3.63 17.95
CA ASP A 49 -11.38 -4.62 16.98
C ASP A 49 -11.64 -4.25 15.50
N GLY A 50 -12.05 -3.01 15.20
CA GLY A 50 -12.28 -2.51 13.85
C GLY A 50 -10.99 -2.39 13.05
N LEU A 51 -11.12 -2.31 11.72
CA LEU A 51 -9.98 -2.11 10.84
C LEU A 51 -9.39 -0.71 11.01
N LEU A 52 -8.08 -0.62 10.84
CA LEU A 52 -7.33 0.63 10.89
C LEU A 52 -6.95 1.07 9.47
N GLU A 53 -6.99 2.37 9.25
CA GLU A 53 -6.47 3.00 8.03
C GLU A 53 -5.41 4.03 8.38
N VAL A 54 -4.49 4.27 7.44
CA VAL A 54 -3.48 5.32 7.58
C VAL A 54 -4.11 6.65 7.14
N ARG A 55 -3.98 7.66 7.97
CA ARG A 55 -4.42 9.04 7.71
C ARG A 55 -3.25 9.98 7.62
N TYR A 56 -3.43 11.07 6.87
CA TYR A 56 -2.43 12.09 6.63
C TYR A 56 -3.03 13.46 6.91
N ALA A 57 -2.25 14.35 7.54
CA ALA A 57 -2.62 15.75 7.76
C ALA A 57 -2.81 16.46 6.41
N ASP A 58 -1.83 16.31 5.53
CA ASP A 58 -1.80 16.84 4.19
C ASP A 58 -1.52 15.74 3.18
N LEU A 59 -2.16 15.80 2.02
CA LEU A 59 -1.88 14.91 0.90
C LEU A 59 -1.33 15.74 -0.26
N PRO A 60 -0.28 15.27 -0.93
CA PRO A 60 0.29 15.95 -2.08
C PRO A 60 -0.70 15.95 -3.26
N THR A 61 -0.52 16.90 -4.16
CA THR A 61 -1.20 16.94 -5.45
C THR A 61 -0.50 16.04 -6.47
N PHE A 62 -1.16 15.76 -7.59
CA PHE A 62 -0.54 14.94 -8.65
C PHE A 62 0.67 15.60 -9.29
N GLU A 63 0.68 16.92 -9.38
CA GLU A 63 1.77 17.71 -9.94
C GLU A 63 3.08 17.53 -9.15
N GLU A 64 3.01 17.31 -7.85
CA GLU A 64 4.18 17.11 -6.98
C GLU A 64 4.91 15.80 -7.25
N PHE A 65 4.26 14.85 -7.91
CA PHE A 65 4.87 13.58 -8.33
C PHE A 65 5.49 13.64 -9.73
N GLU A 66 5.29 14.71 -10.50
CA GLU A 66 5.83 14.84 -11.84
C GLU A 66 7.36 14.91 -11.82
N GLY A 67 7.98 14.27 -12.81
CA GLY A 67 9.44 14.24 -12.95
C GLY A 67 10.18 13.32 -11.96
N ARG A 68 9.51 12.73 -10.98
CA ARG A 68 10.12 11.76 -10.07
C ARG A 68 10.38 10.41 -10.77
N LYS A 69 11.36 9.65 -10.27
CA LYS A 69 11.65 8.29 -10.76
C LYS A 69 10.36 7.44 -10.70
N PRO A 70 9.98 6.77 -11.80
CA PRO A 70 8.83 5.89 -11.81
C PRO A 70 8.97 4.74 -10.80
N GLY A 71 7.84 4.25 -10.27
CA GLY A 71 7.79 3.17 -9.28
C GLY A 71 6.84 3.51 -8.14
N VAL A 72 6.78 2.68 -7.11
CA VAL A 72 5.93 2.92 -5.93
C VAL A 72 6.40 4.15 -5.16
N TRP A 73 7.69 4.29 -4.95
CA TRP A 73 8.29 5.38 -4.17
C TRP A 73 8.28 6.75 -4.87
N ARG A 74 7.80 6.80 -6.12
CA ARG A 74 7.39 8.05 -6.75
C ARG A 74 6.39 8.83 -5.90
N TYR A 75 5.55 8.10 -5.18
CA TYR A 75 4.45 8.60 -4.36
C TYR A 75 4.79 8.65 -2.87
N ALA A 76 6.06 8.78 -2.51
CA ALA A 76 6.53 8.74 -1.12
C ALA A 76 5.77 9.71 -0.20
N ASP A 77 5.49 10.94 -0.65
CA ASP A 77 4.76 11.93 0.15
C ASP A 77 3.29 11.56 0.44
N ALA A 78 2.75 10.57 -0.30
CA ALA A 78 1.43 9.95 -0.04
C ALA A 78 1.55 8.57 0.61
N LEU A 79 2.74 8.19 1.06
CA LEU A 79 3.04 6.97 1.80
C LEU A 79 3.50 7.33 3.22
N PRO A 80 3.45 6.38 4.17
CA PRO A 80 3.87 6.66 5.54
C PRO A 80 5.38 6.78 5.74
N PHE A 81 6.18 6.70 4.68
CA PHE A 81 7.64 6.77 4.67
C PHE A 81 8.15 7.41 3.39
N ASP A 82 9.28 8.07 3.45
CA ASP A 82 9.92 8.72 2.29
C ASP A 82 10.62 7.72 1.36
N GLU A 83 11.01 6.57 1.88
CA GLU A 83 11.70 5.51 1.15
C GLU A 83 11.44 4.13 1.77
N GLY A 84 11.69 3.09 1.00
CA GLY A 84 11.60 1.71 1.44
C GLY A 84 12.50 0.77 0.66
N VAL A 85 12.39 -0.50 1.01
CA VAL A 85 13.12 -1.58 0.33
C VAL A 85 12.50 -1.82 -1.04
N SER A 86 13.15 -1.35 -2.10
CA SER A 86 12.66 -1.43 -3.47
C SER A 86 13.49 -2.37 -4.35
N ILE A 87 12.81 -3.01 -5.28
CA ILE A 87 13.35 -3.79 -6.39
C ILE A 87 12.79 -3.29 -7.73
N ASP A 88 12.49 -1.98 -7.79
CA ASP A 88 11.91 -1.26 -8.93
C ASP A 88 10.47 -1.69 -9.28
N GLU A 89 9.66 -2.02 -8.25
CA GLU A 89 8.23 -2.32 -8.37
C GLU A 89 7.40 -1.10 -8.79
N GLY A 90 6.26 -1.38 -9.39
CA GLY A 90 5.39 -0.35 -9.95
C GLY A 90 5.74 0.00 -11.39
N ASN A 91 5.26 1.15 -11.87
CA ASN A 91 5.43 1.59 -13.26
C ASN A 91 5.04 0.51 -14.30
N THR A 92 4.11 -0.35 -13.95
CA THR A 92 3.65 -1.44 -14.83
C THR A 92 2.96 -0.88 -16.07
N PRO A 93 3.05 -1.58 -17.22
CA PRO A 93 2.43 -1.11 -18.47
C PRO A 93 0.91 -0.92 -18.36
N LEU A 94 0.41 0.07 -19.09
CA LEU A 94 -1.00 0.32 -19.30
C LEU A 94 -1.29 0.15 -20.79
N TYR A 95 -1.96 -0.94 -21.16
CA TYR A 95 -2.23 -1.30 -22.55
C TYR A 95 -3.60 -0.81 -23.01
N GLU A 96 -3.67 -0.29 -24.21
CA GLU A 96 -4.93 -0.12 -24.95
C GLU A 96 -5.39 -1.48 -25.49
N VAL A 97 -6.68 -1.76 -25.42
CA VAL A 97 -7.25 -3.08 -25.78
C VAL A 97 -8.48 -2.92 -26.69
N PRO A 98 -8.31 -2.39 -27.92
CA PRO A 98 -9.42 -2.02 -28.81
C PRO A 98 -10.29 -3.22 -29.22
N SER A 99 -9.75 -4.43 -29.26
CA SER A 99 -10.54 -5.65 -29.51
C SER A 99 -11.56 -5.92 -28.40
N ILE A 100 -11.13 -5.73 -27.13
CA ILE A 100 -11.99 -5.93 -25.96
C ILE A 100 -13.00 -4.77 -25.86
N GLU A 101 -12.62 -3.55 -26.21
CA GLU A 101 -13.54 -2.42 -26.31
C GLU A 101 -14.69 -2.72 -27.27
N THR A 102 -14.36 -3.25 -28.45
CA THR A 102 -15.35 -3.63 -29.47
C THR A 102 -16.29 -4.72 -28.96
N GLU A 103 -15.78 -5.71 -28.27
CA GLU A 103 -16.55 -6.84 -27.75
C GLU A 103 -17.45 -6.44 -26.57
N THR A 104 -16.95 -5.60 -25.67
CA THR A 104 -17.64 -5.21 -24.43
C THR A 104 -18.50 -3.95 -24.56
N GLY A 105 -18.26 -3.13 -25.57
CA GLY A 105 -18.89 -1.82 -25.74
C GLY A 105 -18.41 -0.76 -24.75
N VAL A 106 -17.32 -1.02 -24.01
CA VAL A 106 -16.69 -0.07 -23.09
C VAL A 106 -15.67 0.76 -23.86
N ALA A 107 -15.90 2.05 -23.99
CA ALA A 107 -14.99 2.97 -24.68
C ALA A 107 -13.76 3.32 -23.81
N ASP A 108 -12.61 3.53 -24.45
CA ASP A 108 -11.34 3.92 -23.82
C ASP A 108 -10.90 2.93 -22.71
N LEU A 109 -11.04 1.63 -23.00
CA LEU A 109 -10.66 0.56 -22.08
C LEU A 109 -9.14 0.36 -22.07
N ARG A 110 -8.57 0.33 -20.89
CA ARG A 110 -7.13 0.07 -20.71
C ARG A 110 -6.89 -0.98 -19.65
N VAL A 111 -5.87 -1.80 -19.86
CA VAL A 111 -5.47 -2.87 -18.95
C VAL A 111 -4.14 -2.53 -18.29
N LYS A 112 -4.18 -2.39 -16.95
CA LYS A 112 -2.98 -2.26 -16.12
C LYS A 112 -2.39 -3.64 -15.84
N HIS A 113 -1.19 -3.93 -16.39
CA HIS A 113 -0.61 -5.26 -16.31
C HIS A 113 0.26 -5.45 -15.06
N GLU A 114 -0.36 -5.74 -13.93
CA GLU A 114 0.34 -5.90 -12.64
C GLU A 114 1.25 -7.15 -12.57
N GLY A 115 1.11 -8.10 -13.47
CA GLY A 115 2.02 -9.22 -13.63
C GLY A 115 3.43 -8.84 -14.10
N MET A 116 3.64 -7.58 -14.49
CA MET A 116 4.97 -7.06 -14.87
C MET A 116 5.76 -6.49 -13.67
N ASN A 117 5.22 -6.57 -12.46
CA ASN A 117 6.01 -6.30 -11.27
C ASN A 117 7.11 -7.36 -11.08
N PRO A 118 8.20 -7.07 -10.36
CA PRO A 118 9.36 -7.96 -10.22
C PRO A 118 9.06 -9.38 -9.74
N THR A 119 8.10 -9.57 -8.82
CA THR A 119 7.69 -10.92 -8.38
C THR A 119 6.46 -11.46 -9.13
N GLY A 120 6.05 -10.80 -10.20
CA GLY A 120 4.97 -11.24 -11.08
C GLY A 120 3.57 -10.86 -10.62
N SER A 121 3.41 -9.95 -9.66
CA SER A 121 2.09 -9.55 -9.17
C SER A 121 2.05 -8.17 -8.51
N PHE A 122 0.83 -7.64 -8.32
CA PHE A 122 0.60 -6.40 -7.60
C PHE A 122 1.01 -6.44 -6.12
N LYS A 123 1.29 -7.62 -5.55
CA LYS A 123 1.72 -7.77 -4.15
C LYS A 123 3.01 -7.01 -3.84
N ASP A 124 3.83 -6.79 -4.84
CA ASP A 124 5.06 -6.01 -4.72
C ASP A 124 4.81 -4.60 -4.20
N ARG A 125 3.72 -3.95 -4.64
CA ARG A 125 3.36 -2.59 -4.22
C ARG A 125 3.11 -2.47 -2.72
N GLY A 126 2.40 -3.44 -2.14
CA GLY A 126 2.17 -3.46 -0.70
C GLY A 126 3.38 -3.98 0.08
N MET A 127 4.15 -4.88 -0.52
CA MET A 127 5.26 -5.52 0.18
C MET A 127 6.45 -4.58 0.41
N THR A 128 6.76 -3.71 -0.55
CA THR A 128 7.81 -2.69 -0.37
C THR A 128 7.51 -1.79 0.84
N VAL A 129 6.25 -1.37 1.02
CA VAL A 129 5.82 -0.57 2.18
C VAL A 129 5.74 -1.43 3.44
N GLY A 130 5.18 -2.64 3.35
CA GLY A 130 5.03 -3.54 4.50
C GLY A 130 6.37 -3.94 5.14
N VAL A 131 7.38 -4.21 4.33
CA VAL A 131 8.74 -4.48 4.84
C VAL A 131 9.32 -3.24 5.50
N ARG A 132 9.09 -2.04 4.95
CA ARG A 132 9.53 -0.79 5.59
C ARG A 132 8.85 -0.56 6.94
N VAL A 133 7.56 -0.88 7.08
CA VAL A 133 6.86 -0.87 8.38
C VAL A 133 7.54 -1.81 9.37
N ALA A 134 7.88 -3.02 8.94
CA ALA A 134 8.54 -4.01 9.78
C ALA A 134 9.93 -3.55 10.26
N GLU A 135 10.73 -2.94 9.38
CA GLU A 135 12.01 -2.32 9.75
C GLU A 135 11.82 -1.22 10.80
N LYS A 136 10.82 -0.34 10.61
CA LYS A 136 10.52 0.74 11.56
C LYS A 136 10.10 0.21 12.93
N LEU A 137 9.38 -0.91 12.96
CA LEU A 137 8.97 -1.61 14.19
C LEU A 137 10.10 -2.42 14.84
N GLY A 138 11.23 -2.58 14.15
CA GLY A 138 12.38 -3.33 14.66
C GLY A 138 12.10 -4.82 14.79
N VAL A 139 11.26 -5.41 13.92
CA VAL A 139 10.99 -6.86 13.98
C VAL A 139 12.10 -7.64 13.28
N ASP A 140 12.52 -8.74 13.88
CA ASP A 140 13.62 -9.57 13.40
C ASP A 140 13.17 -10.56 12.30
N ARG A 141 11.87 -10.85 12.21
CA ARG A 141 11.34 -11.88 11.33
C ARG A 141 9.99 -11.48 10.76
N LEU A 142 9.80 -11.74 9.45
CA LEU A 142 8.54 -11.57 8.74
C LEU A 142 7.90 -12.94 8.48
N ALA A 143 6.58 -13.05 8.60
CA ALA A 143 5.89 -14.29 8.33
C ALA A 143 4.60 -14.06 7.53
N CYS A 144 4.27 -15.01 6.67
CA CYS A 144 2.95 -15.08 6.06
C CYS A 144 2.48 -16.53 5.86
N ALA A 145 1.17 -16.70 5.84
CA ALA A 145 0.52 -17.96 5.45
C ALA A 145 -0.07 -17.78 4.04
N SER A 146 0.68 -18.19 3.01
CA SER A 146 0.28 -18.02 1.62
C SER A 146 0.98 -19.02 0.72
N THR A 147 0.24 -19.61 -0.22
CA THR A 147 0.78 -20.49 -1.27
C THR A 147 1.06 -19.76 -2.59
N GLY A 148 0.92 -18.43 -2.62
CA GLY A 148 0.94 -17.66 -3.87
C GLY A 148 1.76 -16.38 -3.81
N ASN A 149 1.26 -15.35 -4.46
CA ASN A 149 1.97 -14.11 -4.73
C ASN A 149 2.42 -13.35 -3.47
N THR A 150 1.70 -13.46 -2.36
CA THR A 150 2.10 -12.80 -1.10
C THR A 150 3.39 -13.40 -0.55
N SER A 151 3.53 -14.74 -0.58
CA SER A 151 4.75 -15.41 -0.12
C SER A 151 5.93 -15.14 -1.05
N ALA A 152 5.70 -15.12 -2.36
CA ALA A 152 6.74 -14.78 -3.34
C ALA A 152 7.27 -13.36 -3.13
N ALA A 153 6.37 -12.39 -2.98
CA ALA A 153 6.75 -11.02 -2.67
C ALA A 153 7.46 -10.91 -1.32
N LEU A 154 6.90 -11.50 -0.24
CA LEU A 154 7.52 -11.47 1.08
C LEU A 154 8.95 -12.02 1.07
N ALA A 155 9.16 -13.17 0.44
CA ALA A 155 10.49 -13.79 0.34
C ALA A 155 11.49 -12.88 -0.39
N CYS A 156 11.05 -12.25 -1.49
CA CYS A 156 11.90 -11.38 -2.29
C CYS A 156 12.28 -10.09 -1.55
N TYR A 157 11.29 -9.37 -1.01
CA TYR A 157 11.52 -8.12 -0.29
C TYR A 157 12.20 -8.32 1.06
N GLY A 158 11.88 -9.39 1.78
CA GLY A 158 12.58 -9.76 3.01
C GLY A 158 14.06 -10.09 2.77
N ALA A 159 14.37 -10.84 1.70
CA ALA A 159 15.75 -11.08 1.30
C ALA A 159 16.48 -9.78 0.93
N ARG A 160 15.81 -8.87 0.22
CA ARG A 160 16.37 -7.56 -0.14
C ARG A 160 16.62 -6.67 1.07
N ALA A 161 15.78 -6.79 2.11
CA ALA A 161 15.91 -6.10 3.40
C ALA A 161 16.90 -6.79 4.36
N ASN A 162 17.44 -7.96 4.00
CA ASN A 162 18.23 -8.81 4.88
C ASN A 162 17.47 -9.20 6.17
N THR A 163 16.16 -9.39 6.07
CA THR A 163 15.27 -9.79 7.18
C THR A 163 14.87 -11.25 7.01
N GLU A 164 14.89 -12.02 8.11
CA GLU A 164 14.45 -13.43 8.08
C GLU A 164 12.98 -13.52 7.70
N THR A 165 12.65 -14.42 6.76
CA THR A 165 11.28 -14.63 6.29
C THR A 165 10.82 -16.06 6.49
N LEU A 166 9.58 -16.23 6.98
CA LEU A 166 8.93 -17.50 7.19
C LEU A 166 7.65 -17.58 6.37
N VAL A 167 7.57 -18.58 5.50
CA VAL A 167 6.36 -18.86 4.74
C VAL A 167 5.70 -20.13 5.27
N LEU A 168 4.47 -20.03 5.73
CA LEU A 168 3.66 -21.14 6.22
C LEU A 168 2.79 -21.65 5.08
N LEU A 169 2.92 -22.93 4.77
CA LEU A 169 2.13 -23.60 3.75
C LEU A 169 1.26 -24.68 4.40
N PRO A 170 0.04 -24.95 3.89
CA PRO A 170 -0.74 -26.10 4.30
C PRO A 170 0.05 -27.39 4.07
N ALA A 171 -0.07 -28.37 4.96
CA ALA A 171 0.40 -29.70 4.70
C ALA A 171 -0.41 -30.27 3.51
N GLY A 172 0.29 -30.79 2.48
CA GLY A 172 -0.31 -31.40 1.30
C GLY A 172 -0.98 -32.75 1.61
#